data_b6597c73b1b7b209652185dc9a91bbcb
#
_entry.id   b6597c73b1b7b209652185dc9a91bbcb
#
_cell.length_a   1.000
_cell.length_b   1.000
_cell.length_c   1.000
_cell.angle_alpha   90.00
_cell.angle_beta   90.00
_cell.angle_gamma   90.00
#
_symmetry.space_group_name_H-M   'P 1'
#
loop_
_entity.id
_entity.type
_entity.pdbx_description
1 polymer ?
#
loop_
_entity_poly.entity_id
_entity_poly.type
_entity_poly.pdbx_seq_one_letter_code
_entity_poly.pdbx_strand_id
1 'polypeptide(L)'
;MRFEAGETDVISRLSSENYNLLAREKSRDGSQLADMGPSLEYNFLLFNLNDLGGKKLDEVAGKQVWFRDLKFRQAISAAVDRESIVRLVYGTRGAPLWGNVGPGNKLWINQSIPHPPQSLETSRQLLKSAGYSWNSSGQLLDPAHKLVEFSIITSSSNTQRMKMATLLQDDLSHLGMQVHVVPLEFRALIDRVFQSFDYDAAVMGLGGGDADPNPGMNVWAATGTSHLWHLGETQPATNWERELDQLMQQQMVTLDYAKRKQLYDRAQGIIAENLPFIFLGTPNILAGASARVGNFHPAILDPYTLWNADELYVRGPATERAGTR
;
A
#
# COMPACT_ATOMS: atom_id res chain seq x y z
N MET A 1 -13.27 22.23 -7.25
CA MET A 1 -13.32 21.57 -5.88
C MET A 1 -14.04 22.50 -4.89
N ARG A 2 -14.57 21.98 -3.75
CA ARG A 2 -15.18 22.83 -2.70
C ARG A 2 -14.18 23.86 -2.14
N PHE A 3 -12.91 23.52 -2.11
CA PHE A 3 -11.83 24.42 -1.70
C PHE A 3 -11.67 25.62 -2.67
N GLU A 4 -11.67 25.38 -3.97
CA GLU A 4 -11.62 26.46 -5.00
C GLU A 4 -12.88 27.35 -4.95
N ALA A 5 -14.02 26.75 -4.59
CA ALA A 5 -15.26 27.49 -4.38
C ALA A 5 -15.29 28.30 -3.07
N GLY A 6 -14.23 28.20 -2.24
CA GLY A 6 -14.16 28.87 -0.93
C GLY A 6 -15.09 28.30 0.13
N GLU A 7 -15.64 27.10 -0.10
CA GLU A 7 -16.54 26.44 0.86
C GLU A 7 -15.77 25.76 2.00
N THR A 8 -14.50 25.47 1.81
CA THR A 8 -13.60 24.90 2.82
C THR A 8 -12.27 25.64 2.81
N ASP A 9 -11.67 25.82 3.98
CA ASP A 9 -10.42 26.56 4.15
C ASP A 9 -9.19 25.68 4.21
N VAL A 10 -9.36 24.38 4.48
CA VAL A 10 -8.26 23.43 4.63
C VAL A 10 -8.61 22.14 3.91
N ILE A 11 -7.62 21.56 3.21
CA ILE A 11 -7.67 20.22 2.64
C ILE A 11 -6.50 19.42 3.18
N SER A 12 -6.78 18.31 3.86
CA SER A 12 -5.78 17.46 4.49
C SER A 12 -5.15 16.42 3.56
N ARG A 13 -5.83 16.07 2.45
CA ARG A 13 -5.33 15.08 1.47
C ARG A 13 -5.76 15.47 0.07
N LEU A 14 -4.84 16.00 -0.70
CA LEU A 14 -5.01 16.30 -2.12
C LEU A 14 -4.49 15.12 -2.96
N SER A 15 -5.15 14.86 -4.09
CA SER A 15 -4.50 14.07 -5.14
C SER A 15 -3.37 14.88 -5.77
N SER A 16 -2.38 14.20 -6.38
CA SER A 16 -1.29 14.87 -7.10
C SER A 16 -1.80 15.77 -8.21
N GLU A 17 -2.87 15.37 -8.89
CA GLU A 17 -3.52 16.15 -9.95
C GLU A 17 -4.08 17.47 -9.40
N ASN A 18 -4.89 17.39 -8.34
CA ASN A 18 -5.46 18.56 -7.68
C ASN A 18 -4.40 19.47 -7.06
N TYR A 19 -3.36 18.91 -6.48
CA TYR A 19 -2.23 19.68 -5.97
C TYR A 19 -1.53 20.46 -7.08
N ASN A 20 -1.28 19.85 -8.23
CA ASN A 20 -0.64 20.48 -9.36
C ASN A 20 -1.55 21.57 -9.97
N LEU A 21 -2.87 21.37 -9.99
CA LEU A 21 -3.84 22.36 -10.42
C LEU A 21 -3.77 23.61 -9.53
N LEU A 22 -3.93 23.42 -8.24
CA LEU A 22 -3.85 24.52 -7.25
C LEU A 22 -2.47 25.19 -7.24
N ALA A 23 -1.38 24.46 -7.45
CA ALA A 23 -0.04 25.04 -7.52
C ALA A 23 0.15 26.00 -8.68
N ARG A 24 -0.55 25.79 -9.80
CA ARG A 24 -0.56 26.74 -10.95
C ARG A 24 -1.34 28.01 -10.65
N GLU A 25 -2.35 27.93 -9.78
CA GLU A 25 -3.23 29.03 -9.42
C GLU A 25 -2.78 29.80 -8.17
N LYS A 26 -1.87 29.20 -7.37
CA LYS A 26 -1.36 29.75 -6.11
C LYS A 26 -0.91 31.21 -6.18
N SER A 27 -0.37 31.64 -7.31
CA SER A 27 0.06 33.03 -7.52
C SER A 27 -1.09 34.03 -7.56
N ARG A 28 -2.34 33.58 -7.74
CA ARG A 28 -3.53 34.42 -7.88
C ARG A 28 -4.29 34.59 -6.56
N ASP A 29 -4.40 33.55 -5.76
CA ASP A 29 -5.25 33.52 -4.57
C ASP A 29 -4.48 33.49 -3.23
N GLY A 30 -3.14 33.31 -3.28
CA GLY A 30 -2.29 33.27 -2.10
C GLY A 30 -2.47 32.01 -1.26
N SER A 31 -3.12 30.95 -1.78
CA SER A 31 -3.29 29.68 -1.06
C SER A 31 -1.95 29.06 -0.67
N GLN A 32 -1.96 28.35 0.46
CA GLN A 32 -0.79 27.67 1.00
C GLN A 32 -0.86 26.19 0.63
N LEU A 33 0.19 25.69 -0.06
CA LEU A 33 0.28 24.28 -0.44
C LEU A 33 1.52 23.66 0.20
N ALA A 34 1.37 22.45 0.72
CA ALA A 34 2.44 21.69 1.35
C ALA A 34 2.51 20.28 0.76
N ASP A 35 3.72 19.83 0.42
CA ASP A 35 4.08 18.46 0.09
C ASP A 35 4.97 17.94 1.22
N MET A 36 4.43 17.07 2.07
CA MET A 36 5.10 16.57 3.26
C MET A 36 6.00 15.35 2.97
N GLY A 37 6.05 14.91 1.71
CA GLY A 37 6.74 13.69 1.31
C GLY A 37 5.89 12.44 1.51
N PRO A 38 6.50 11.25 1.32
CA PRO A 38 5.80 9.96 1.34
C PRO A 38 5.06 9.72 2.65
N SER A 39 3.82 9.24 2.54
CA SER A 39 2.98 8.91 3.69
C SER A 39 3.46 7.65 4.43
N LEU A 40 2.84 7.34 5.56
CA LEU A 40 3.08 6.10 6.30
C LEU A 40 2.15 4.97 5.86
N GLU A 41 1.23 5.22 4.94
CA GLU A 41 0.39 4.18 4.36
C GLU A 41 1.18 3.35 3.34
N TYR A 42 0.71 2.14 3.07
CA TYR A 42 1.25 1.31 2.02
C TYR A 42 0.13 0.64 1.23
N ASN A 43 0.29 0.62 -0.10
CA ASN A 43 -0.59 -0.10 -1.01
C ASN A 43 0.12 -1.37 -1.49
N PHE A 44 -0.64 -2.44 -1.65
CA PHE A 44 -0.09 -3.77 -1.90
C PHE A 44 -1.05 -4.64 -2.70
N LEU A 45 -0.49 -5.64 -3.38
CA LEU A 45 -1.19 -6.82 -3.85
C LEU A 45 -1.08 -7.91 -2.79
N LEU A 46 -2.20 -8.49 -2.44
CA LEU A 46 -2.28 -9.63 -1.53
C LEU A 46 -2.90 -10.83 -2.24
N PHE A 47 -2.45 -12.03 -1.93
CA PHE A 47 -3.05 -13.29 -2.35
C PHE A 47 -3.85 -13.92 -1.21
N ASN A 48 -4.91 -14.60 -1.58
CA ASN A 48 -5.74 -15.35 -0.63
C ASN A 48 -5.04 -16.63 -0.18
N LEU A 49 -4.48 -16.61 1.02
CA LEU A 49 -3.87 -17.79 1.65
C LEU A 49 -4.73 -18.31 2.81
N ASN A 50 -5.95 -17.78 2.98
CA ASN A 50 -6.86 -18.16 4.06
C ASN A 50 -7.13 -19.67 4.09
N ASP A 51 -7.40 -20.20 5.27
CA ASP A 51 -8.03 -21.51 5.40
C ASP A 51 -9.50 -21.39 4.98
N LEU A 52 -9.86 -22.11 3.93
CA LEU A 52 -11.22 -22.03 3.37
C LEU A 52 -12.25 -22.82 4.18
N GLY A 53 -11.81 -23.64 5.16
CA GLY A 53 -12.61 -24.18 6.25
C GLY A 53 -13.93 -24.86 5.85
N GLY A 54 -13.93 -25.65 4.77
CA GLY A 54 -15.14 -26.33 4.27
C GLY A 54 -16.06 -25.41 3.45
N LYS A 55 -15.66 -24.18 3.14
CA LYS A 55 -16.35 -23.34 2.14
C LYS A 55 -16.23 -24.00 0.77
N LYS A 56 -17.32 -23.99 -0.01
CA LYS A 56 -17.34 -24.53 -1.38
C LYS A 56 -16.69 -23.54 -2.35
N LEU A 57 -15.38 -23.37 -2.26
CA LEU A 57 -14.55 -22.47 -3.04
C LEU A 57 -13.43 -23.25 -3.77
N ASP A 58 -13.81 -24.31 -4.48
CA ASP A 58 -12.86 -25.24 -5.12
C ASP A 58 -11.93 -24.53 -6.12
N GLU A 59 -12.45 -23.53 -6.85
CA GLU A 59 -11.65 -22.73 -7.80
C GLU A 59 -10.59 -21.90 -7.07
N VAL A 60 -10.96 -21.24 -5.96
CA VAL A 60 -10.01 -20.48 -5.13
C VAL A 60 -8.99 -21.43 -4.53
N ALA A 61 -9.43 -22.55 -3.96
CA ALA A 61 -8.55 -23.56 -3.38
C ALA A 61 -7.54 -24.10 -4.40
N GLY A 62 -7.97 -24.34 -5.63
CA GLY A 62 -7.10 -24.78 -6.71
C GLY A 62 -5.96 -23.80 -7.04
N LYS A 63 -6.21 -22.50 -6.91
CA LYS A 63 -5.23 -21.43 -7.18
C LYS A 63 -4.31 -21.14 -5.98
N GLN A 64 -4.74 -21.48 -4.76
CA GLN A 64 -3.91 -21.30 -3.57
C GLN A 64 -2.59 -22.08 -3.63
N VAL A 65 -2.52 -23.13 -4.43
CA VAL A 65 -1.27 -23.88 -4.68
C VAL A 65 -0.20 -22.94 -5.27
N TRP A 66 -0.59 -22.06 -6.19
CA TRP A 66 0.30 -21.06 -6.77
C TRP A 66 0.66 -19.97 -5.75
N PHE A 67 -0.34 -19.45 -5.05
CA PHE A 67 -0.19 -18.31 -4.14
C PHE A 67 0.64 -18.66 -2.91
N ARG A 68 0.62 -19.91 -2.44
CA ARG A 68 1.44 -20.41 -1.32
C ARG A 68 2.88 -20.69 -1.73
N ASP A 69 3.17 -20.85 -3.02
CA ASP A 69 4.55 -20.97 -3.50
C ASP A 69 5.28 -19.63 -3.41
N LEU A 70 6.32 -19.58 -2.58
CA LEU A 70 7.13 -18.38 -2.40
C LEU A 70 7.79 -17.93 -3.71
N LYS A 71 8.27 -18.87 -4.54
CA LYS A 71 8.88 -18.53 -5.83
C LYS A 71 7.90 -17.86 -6.79
N PHE A 72 6.63 -18.27 -6.76
CA PHE A 72 5.56 -17.61 -7.51
C PHE A 72 5.38 -16.18 -7.05
N ARG A 73 5.28 -15.92 -5.72
CA ARG A 73 5.17 -14.56 -5.20
C ARG A 73 6.40 -13.71 -5.49
N GLN A 74 7.60 -14.30 -5.39
CA GLN A 74 8.87 -13.63 -5.76
C GLN A 74 8.92 -13.29 -7.25
N ALA A 75 8.44 -14.17 -8.13
CA ALA A 75 8.37 -13.92 -9.56
C ALA A 75 7.41 -12.75 -9.87
N ILE A 76 6.23 -12.74 -9.24
CA ILE A 76 5.30 -11.61 -9.39
C ILE A 76 5.93 -10.32 -8.85
N SER A 77 6.56 -10.35 -7.67
CA SER A 77 7.22 -9.17 -7.11
C SER A 77 8.33 -8.61 -8.01
N ALA A 78 9.09 -9.49 -8.68
CA ALA A 78 10.14 -9.10 -9.62
C ALA A 78 9.56 -8.52 -10.94
N ALA A 79 8.35 -8.92 -11.34
CA ALA A 79 7.70 -8.43 -12.55
C ALA A 79 7.04 -7.05 -12.37
N VAL A 80 6.75 -6.62 -11.13
CA VAL A 80 6.03 -5.37 -10.85
C VAL A 80 6.93 -4.15 -11.09
N ASP A 81 6.50 -3.25 -11.98
CA ASP A 81 7.14 -1.95 -12.22
C ASP A 81 6.64 -0.90 -11.21
N ARG A 82 7.26 -0.90 -10.03
CA ARG A 82 6.92 0.03 -8.94
C ARG A 82 7.16 1.50 -9.28
N GLU A 83 8.19 1.77 -10.09
CA GLU A 83 8.52 3.12 -10.54
C GLU A 83 7.43 3.67 -11.49
N SER A 84 6.96 2.84 -12.42
CA SER A 84 5.82 3.20 -13.27
C SER A 84 4.54 3.37 -12.46
N ILE A 85 4.30 2.54 -11.45
CA ILE A 85 3.16 2.72 -10.54
C ILE A 85 3.23 4.10 -9.89
N VAL A 86 4.36 4.49 -9.29
CA VAL A 86 4.51 5.81 -8.66
C VAL A 86 4.28 6.93 -9.67
N ARG A 87 4.91 6.82 -10.84
CA ARG A 87 4.80 7.84 -11.90
C ARG A 87 3.37 8.00 -12.43
N LEU A 88 2.68 6.90 -12.70
CA LEU A 88 1.37 6.91 -13.37
C LEU A 88 0.20 7.08 -12.41
N VAL A 89 0.33 6.59 -11.17
CA VAL A 89 -0.74 6.67 -10.16
C VAL A 89 -0.62 7.93 -9.33
N TYR A 90 0.61 8.31 -8.94
CA TYR A 90 0.86 9.42 -8.02
C TYR A 90 1.48 10.66 -8.70
N GLY A 91 1.70 10.62 -10.02
CA GLY A 91 2.27 11.76 -10.75
C GLY A 91 3.63 12.20 -10.21
N THR A 92 4.48 11.23 -9.81
CA THR A 92 5.80 11.43 -9.16
C THR A 92 5.75 11.90 -7.70
N ARG A 93 4.55 12.09 -7.12
CA ARG A 93 4.38 12.48 -5.71
C ARG A 93 4.04 11.26 -4.86
N GLY A 94 5.01 10.39 -4.70
CA GLY A 94 4.93 9.15 -3.96
C GLY A 94 6.28 8.45 -3.94
N ALA A 95 6.34 7.28 -3.32
CA ALA A 95 7.52 6.44 -3.31
C ALA A 95 7.16 4.97 -3.58
N PRO A 96 8.00 4.24 -4.34
CA PRO A 96 7.86 2.79 -4.46
C PRO A 96 8.16 2.11 -3.12
N LEU A 97 7.55 0.94 -2.89
CA LEU A 97 7.72 0.18 -1.66
C LEU A 97 8.12 -1.26 -1.94
N TRP A 98 9.07 -1.78 -1.13
CA TRP A 98 9.49 -3.18 -1.09
C TRP A 98 9.27 -3.83 0.27
N GLY A 99 8.75 -3.06 1.23
CA GLY A 99 8.44 -3.50 2.59
C GLY A 99 7.27 -2.72 3.17
N ASN A 100 6.91 -3.07 4.39
CA ASN A 100 5.79 -2.52 5.14
C ASN A 100 6.06 -1.13 5.75
N VAL A 101 7.31 -0.67 5.72
CA VAL A 101 7.70 0.65 6.22
C VAL A 101 8.28 1.46 5.08
N GLY A 102 7.61 2.56 4.74
CA GLY A 102 8.04 3.45 3.67
C GLY A 102 9.00 4.55 4.14
N PRO A 103 9.59 5.30 3.17
CA PRO A 103 10.61 6.32 3.45
C PRO A 103 10.09 7.53 4.24
N GLY A 104 8.78 7.67 4.40
CA GLY A 104 8.19 8.67 5.31
C GLY A 104 8.49 8.37 6.78
N ASN A 105 8.66 7.10 7.15
CA ASN A 105 8.99 6.70 8.52
C ASN A 105 10.50 6.56 8.72
N LYS A 106 11.19 7.67 8.85
CA LYS A 106 12.66 7.73 8.96
C LYS A 106 13.20 7.03 10.21
N LEU A 107 12.39 6.89 11.26
CA LEU A 107 12.80 6.28 12.53
C LEU A 107 12.85 4.75 12.43
N TRP A 108 11.91 4.16 11.71
CA TRP A 108 11.71 2.71 11.75
C TRP A 108 12.00 1.98 10.44
N ILE A 109 12.22 2.68 9.34
CA ILE A 109 12.54 2.05 8.05
C ILE A 109 13.81 1.21 8.12
N ASN A 110 13.76 -0.03 7.64
CA ASN A 110 14.93 -0.86 7.42
C ASN A 110 15.54 -0.55 6.04
N GLN A 111 16.63 0.22 6.03
CA GLN A 111 17.33 0.60 4.79
C GLN A 111 18.11 -0.54 4.14
N SER A 112 18.23 -1.70 4.80
CA SER A 112 18.92 -2.88 4.25
C SER A 112 18.03 -3.76 3.36
N ILE A 113 16.73 -3.49 3.29
CA ILE A 113 15.83 -4.20 2.39
C ILE A 113 16.22 -3.87 0.94
N PRO A 114 16.49 -4.89 0.09
CA PRO A 114 16.83 -4.65 -1.31
C PRO A 114 15.66 -4.00 -2.07
N HIS A 115 15.98 -3.09 -2.96
CA HIS A 115 15.04 -2.42 -3.86
C HIS A 115 15.36 -2.78 -5.33
N PRO A 116 15.17 -4.04 -5.75
CA PRO A 116 15.49 -4.44 -7.11
C PRO A 116 14.56 -3.74 -8.11
N PRO A 117 15.06 -3.33 -9.28
CA PRO A 117 14.22 -2.86 -10.36
C PRO A 117 13.37 -4.01 -10.93
N GLN A 118 12.34 -3.67 -11.69
CA GLN A 118 11.58 -4.65 -12.46
C GLN A 118 12.49 -5.53 -13.30
N SER A 119 12.24 -6.84 -13.28
CA SER A 119 12.98 -7.82 -14.08
C SER A 119 12.11 -8.99 -14.51
N LEU A 120 11.60 -8.94 -15.74
CA LEU A 120 10.86 -10.05 -16.33
C LEU A 120 11.72 -11.29 -16.51
N GLU A 121 13.04 -11.11 -16.73
CA GLU A 121 13.99 -12.23 -16.83
C GLU A 121 14.10 -12.97 -15.49
N THR A 122 14.32 -12.26 -14.39
CA THR A 122 14.33 -12.84 -13.03
C THR A 122 13.00 -13.55 -12.74
N SER A 123 11.86 -12.94 -13.09
CA SER A 123 10.55 -13.54 -12.93
C SER A 123 10.41 -14.87 -13.67
N ARG A 124 10.83 -14.91 -14.94
CA ARG A 124 10.80 -16.15 -15.74
C ARG A 124 11.72 -17.23 -15.20
N GLN A 125 12.90 -16.87 -14.71
CA GLN A 125 13.82 -17.82 -14.08
C GLN A 125 13.24 -18.42 -12.79
N LEU A 126 12.63 -17.61 -11.95
CA LEU A 126 11.95 -18.06 -10.73
C LEU A 126 10.80 -19.02 -11.08
N LEU A 127 9.92 -18.65 -12.01
CA LEU A 127 8.83 -19.50 -12.47
C LEU A 127 9.33 -20.83 -13.05
N LYS A 128 10.34 -20.82 -13.92
CA LYS A 128 10.95 -22.06 -14.44
C LYS A 128 11.51 -22.94 -13.30
N SER A 129 12.18 -22.33 -12.33
CA SER A 129 12.74 -23.08 -11.19
C SER A 129 11.67 -23.68 -10.28
N ALA A 130 10.44 -23.19 -10.34
CA ALA A 130 9.25 -23.70 -9.65
C ALA A 130 8.41 -24.65 -10.51
N GLY A 131 8.90 -25.02 -11.71
CA GLY A 131 8.25 -25.99 -12.60
C GLY A 131 7.20 -25.42 -13.55
N TYR A 132 7.06 -24.07 -13.60
CA TYR A 132 6.18 -23.44 -14.57
C TYR A 132 6.79 -23.46 -15.98
N SER A 133 5.92 -23.47 -16.99
CA SER A 133 6.30 -23.51 -18.40
C SER A 133 5.41 -22.61 -19.24
N TRP A 134 5.73 -22.43 -20.52
CA TRP A 134 4.90 -21.65 -21.45
C TRP A 134 4.45 -22.53 -22.60
N ASN A 135 3.17 -22.42 -22.97
CA ASN A 135 2.64 -23.07 -24.16
C ASN A 135 3.08 -22.35 -25.44
N SER A 136 2.70 -22.89 -26.61
CA SER A 136 3.05 -22.31 -27.92
C SER A 136 2.49 -20.91 -28.17
N SER A 137 1.45 -20.51 -27.42
CA SER A 137 0.85 -19.18 -27.48
C SER A 137 1.47 -18.19 -26.47
N GLY A 138 2.52 -18.61 -25.74
CA GLY A 138 3.19 -17.77 -24.74
C GLY A 138 2.44 -17.64 -23.40
N GLN A 139 1.37 -18.43 -23.19
CA GLN A 139 0.63 -18.42 -21.93
C GLN A 139 1.34 -19.27 -20.88
N LEU A 140 1.35 -18.79 -19.64
CA LEU A 140 1.99 -19.46 -18.52
C LEU A 140 1.14 -20.67 -18.06
N LEU A 141 1.82 -21.80 -17.93
CA LEU A 141 1.26 -23.04 -17.39
C LEU A 141 1.90 -23.34 -16.03
N ASP A 142 1.11 -23.81 -15.08
CA ASP A 142 1.60 -24.32 -13.82
C ASP A 142 2.27 -25.71 -13.96
N PRO A 143 2.86 -26.28 -12.88
CA PRO A 143 3.45 -27.61 -12.94
C PRO A 143 2.50 -28.74 -13.30
N ALA A 144 1.17 -28.54 -13.18
CA ALA A 144 0.14 -29.47 -13.60
C ALA A 144 -0.39 -29.17 -15.03
N HIS A 145 0.33 -28.31 -15.79
CA HIS A 145 -0.04 -27.87 -17.15
C HIS A 145 -1.38 -27.14 -17.27
N LYS A 146 -1.87 -26.53 -16.18
CA LYS A 146 -3.04 -25.66 -16.19
C LYS A 146 -2.62 -24.22 -16.46
N LEU A 147 -3.47 -23.46 -17.15
CA LEU A 147 -3.26 -22.03 -17.35
C LEU A 147 -3.23 -21.30 -16.02
N VAL A 148 -2.27 -20.39 -15.86
CA VAL A 148 -2.22 -19.49 -14.71
C VAL A 148 -3.14 -18.31 -14.99
N GLU A 149 -4.34 -18.41 -14.43
CA GLU A 149 -5.42 -17.43 -14.58
C GLU A 149 -6.04 -17.11 -13.23
N PHE A 150 -6.14 -15.83 -12.88
CA PHE A 150 -6.74 -15.38 -11.63
C PHE A 150 -7.28 -13.95 -11.69
N SER A 151 -8.10 -13.61 -10.71
CA SER A 151 -8.68 -12.27 -10.60
C SER A 151 -7.98 -11.43 -9.53
N ILE A 152 -7.94 -10.12 -9.74
CA ILE A 152 -7.54 -9.12 -8.75
C ILE A 152 -8.75 -8.25 -8.45
N ILE A 153 -9.29 -8.36 -7.24
CA ILE A 153 -10.38 -7.50 -6.78
C ILE A 153 -9.83 -6.21 -6.17
N THR A 154 -10.55 -5.10 -6.32
CA THR A 154 -10.23 -3.83 -5.66
C THR A 154 -11.47 -2.94 -5.55
N SER A 155 -11.41 -1.87 -4.76
CA SER A 155 -12.53 -0.95 -4.62
C SER A 155 -12.74 -0.09 -5.87
N SER A 156 -13.93 -0.10 -6.43
CA SER A 156 -14.33 0.72 -7.58
C SER A 156 -14.31 2.23 -7.29
N SER A 157 -14.44 2.61 -6.02
CA SER A 157 -14.37 4.02 -5.59
C SER A 157 -12.95 4.56 -5.40
N ASN A 158 -11.92 3.69 -5.43
CA ASN A 158 -10.53 4.11 -5.29
C ASN A 158 -9.80 4.07 -6.65
N THR A 159 -9.78 5.21 -7.31
CA THR A 159 -9.18 5.34 -8.66
C THR A 159 -7.68 5.03 -8.68
N GLN A 160 -6.94 5.27 -7.60
CA GLN A 160 -5.52 4.98 -7.52
C GLN A 160 -5.28 3.46 -7.50
N ARG A 161 -6.01 2.72 -6.65
CA ARG A 161 -5.92 1.25 -6.58
C ARG A 161 -6.42 0.57 -7.84
N MET A 162 -7.45 1.14 -8.49
CA MET A 162 -7.89 0.68 -9.81
C MET A 162 -6.76 0.78 -10.85
N LYS A 163 -6.07 1.91 -10.92
CA LYS A 163 -4.91 2.10 -11.80
C LYS A 163 -3.79 1.11 -11.47
N MET A 164 -3.49 0.89 -10.17
CA MET A 164 -2.50 -0.11 -9.74
C MET A 164 -2.86 -1.51 -10.22
N ALA A 165 -4.12 -1.93 -10.03
CA ALA A 165 -4.58 -3.25 -10.47
C ALA A 165 -4.44 -3.43 -11.99
N THR A 166 -4.74 -2.39 -12.79
CA THR A 166 -4.56 -2.41 -14.24
C THR A 166 -3.08 -2.50 -14.64
N LEU A 167 -2.19 -1.77 -13.96
CA LEU A 167 -0.75 -1.86 -14.21
C LEU A 167 -0.18 -3.23 -13.84
N LEU A 168 -0.65 -3.83 -12.73
CA LEU A 168 -0.30 -5.20 -12.37
C LEU A 168 -0.79 -6.22 -13.41
N GLN A 169 -2.00 -6.06 -13.92
CA GLN A 169 -2.52 -6.90 -15.01
C GLN A 169 -1.61 -6.83 -16.24
N ASP A 170 -1.17 -5.63 -16.62
CA ASP A 170 -0.26 -5.43 -17.75
C ASP A 170 1.11 -6.08 -17.49
N ASP A 171 1.76 -5.77 -16.36
CA ASP A 171 3.05 -6.35 -15.96
C ASP A 171 3.02 -7.90 -16.00
N LEU A 172 1.96 -8.51 -15.44
CA LEU A 172 1.84 -9.96 -15.36
C LEU A 172 1.47 -10.61 -16.69
N SER A 173 0.83 -9.87 -17.59
CA SER A 173 0.56 -10.33 -18.96
C SER A 173 1.84 -10.61 -19.73
N HIS A 174 2.92 -9.86 -19.49
CA HIS A 174 4.25 -10.08 -20.06
C HIS A 174 4.91 -11.39 -19.62
N LEU A 175 4.42 -11.99 -18.53
CA LEU A 175 4.79 -13.35 -18.10
C LEU A 175 3.89 -14.44 -18.69
N GLY A 176 2.85 -14.07 -19.44
CA GLY A 176 1.86 -14.99 -19.99
C GLY A 176 0.75 -15.39 -19.01
N MET A 177 0.62 -14.69 -17.88
CA MET A 177 -0.50 -14.86 -16.94
C MET A 177 -1.76 -14.21 -17.47
N GLN A 178 -2.92 -14.83 -17.23
CA GLN A 178 -4.23 -14.23 -17.49
C GLN A 178 -4.78 -13.62 -16.20
N VAL A 179 -4.76 -12.31 -16.12
CA VAL A 179 -5.20 -11.59 -14.91
C VAL A 179 -6.42 -10.73 -15.23
N HIS A 180 -7.46 -10.83 -14.40
CA HIS A 180 -8.71 -10.11 -14.57
C HIS A 180 -8.91 -9.12 -13.42
N VAL A 181 -8.97 -7.82 -13.73
CA VAL A 181 -9.28 -6.79 -12.73
C VAL A 181 -10.78 -6.72 -12.51
N VAL A 182 -11.22 -6.94 -11.28
CA VAL A 182 -12.63 -6.95 -10.89
C VAL A 182 -12.89 -5.84 -9.86
N PRO A 183 -13.40 -4.69 -10.29
CA PRO A 183 -13.78 -3.61 -9.39
C PRO A 183 -15.06 -3.96 -8.64
N LEU A 184 -15.03 -3.76 -7.30
CA LEU A 184 -16.15 -4.03 -6.42
C LEU A 184 -16.55 -2.77 -5.64
N GLU A 185 -17.83 -2.68 -5.26
CA GLU A 185 -18.24 -1.76 -4.22
C GLU A 185 -17.48 -2.07 -2.92
N PHE A 186 -17.18 -1.04 -2.10
CA PHE A 186 -16.27 -1.20 -0.96
C PHE A 186 -16.73 -2.25 0.05
N ARG A 187 -18.03 -2.31 0.36
CA ARG A 187 -18.57 -3.33 1.28
C ARG A 187 -18.43 -4.75 0.73
N ALA A 188 -18.67 -4.92 -0.58
CA ALA A 188 -18.51 -6.21 -1.23
C ALA A 188 -17.03 -6.65 -1.26
N LEU A 189 -16.10 -5.71 -1.44
CA LEU A 189 -14.67 -6.00 -1.31
C LEU A 189 -14.32 -6.48 0.11
N ILE A 190 -14.77 -5.76 1.13
CA ILE A 190 -14.54 -6.11 2.54
C ILE A 190 -15.16 -7.46 2.88
N ASP A 191 -16.40 -7.72 2.45
CA ASP A 191 -17.05 -9.02 2.67
C ASP A 191 -16.23 -10.17 2.05
N ARG A 192 -15.77 -10.01 0.79
CA ARG A 192 -14.98 -11.05 0.14
C ARG A 192 -13.66 -11.30 0.85
N VAL A 193 -12.96 -10.26 1.28
CA VAL A 193 -11.65 -10.41 1.93
C VAL A 193 -11.77 -10.94 3.36
N PHE A 194 -12.72 -10.43 4.15
CA PHE A 194 -12.78 -10.68 5.59
C PHE A 194 -13.79 -11.76 6.02
N GLN A 195 -14.76 -12.12 5.17
CA GLN A 195 -15.86 -13.00 5.56
C GLN A 195 -15.98 -14.24 4.65
N SER A 196 -16.24 -14.02 3.37
CA SER A 196 -16.51 -15.13 2.46
C SER A 196 -15.25 -15.81 1.95
N PHE A 197 -14.13 -15.11 1.85
CA PHE A 197 -12.87 -15.55 1.25
C PHE A 197 -13.00 -15.90 -0.24
N ASP A 198 -14.07 -15.43 -0.90
CA ASP A 198 -14.33 -15.67 -2.31
C ASP A 198 -13.57 -14.66 -3.19
N TYR A 199 -12.26 -14.80 -3.25
CA TYR A 199 -11.37 -14.01 -4.10
C TYR A 199 -10.03 -14.74 -4.33
N ASP A 200 -9.34 -14.41 -5.41
CA ASP A 200 -8.00 -14.94 -5.70
C ASP A 200 -6.91 -14.02 -5.11
N ALA A 201 -6.95 -12.77 -5.53
CA ALA A 201 -6.02 -11.72 -5.10
C ALA A 201 -6.76 -10.39 -4.93
N ALA A 202 -6.18 -9.45 -4.17
CA ALA A 202 -6.76 -8.13 -3.98
C ALA A 202 -5.69 -7.04 -3.98
N VAL A 203 -5.99 -5.89 -4.59
CA VAL A 203 -5.21 -4.65 -4.40
C VAL A 203 -5.89 -3.84 -3.31
N MET A 204 -5.18 -3.69 -2.21
CA MET A 204 -5.63 -2.97 -1.02
C MET A 204 -4.55 -2.01 -0.52
N GLY A 205 -4.85 -1.33 0.57
CA GLY A 205 -3.87 -0.51 1.28
C GLY A 205 -4.27 -0.36 2.73
N LEU A 206 -3.26 -0.26 3.58
CA LEU A 206 -3.42 0.02 5.01
C LEU A 206 -2.84 1.39 5.32
N GLY A 207 -3.58 2.16 6.11
CA GLY A 207 -3.12 3.45 6.60
C GLY A 207 -2.12 3.27 7.73
N GLY A 208 -1.07 4.08 7.73
CA GLY A 208 -0.13 4.19 8.85
C GLY A 208 -0.52 5.40 9.69
N GLY A 209 -1.34 5.21 10.72
CA GLY A 209 -1.71 6.29 11.65
C GLY A 209 -0.57 6.69 12.56
N ASP A 210 0.32 5.77 12.89
CA ASP A 210 1.44 5.96 13.81
C ASP A 210 2.79 5.67 13.16
N ALA A 211 3.80 6.41 13.65
CA ALA A 211 5.19 6.10 13.31
C ALA A 211 5.72 4.88 14.08
N ASP A 212 5.15 4.57 15.25
CA ASP A 212 5.55 3.43 16.07
C ASP A 212 5.11 2.09 15.47
N PRO A 213 5.92 1.02 15.53
CA PRO A 213 5.56 -0.29 14.97
C PRO A 213 4.45 -1.04 15.72
N ASN A 214 4.11 -0.66 16.97
CA ASN A 214 3.13 -1.41 17.78
C ASN A 214 1.74 -1.54 17.15
N PRO A 215 1.13 -0.52 16.54
CA PRO A 215 -0.16 -0.69 15.86
C PRO A 215 -0.10 -1.72 14.73
N GLY A 216 1.08 -1.98 14.16
CA GLY A 216 1.31 -3.02 13.18
C GLY A 216 1.12 -4.45 13.71
N MET A 217 1.08 -4.68 15.03
CA MET A 217 0.76 -5.98 15.62
C MET A 217 -0.52 -6.60 15.07
N ASN A 218 -1.52 -5.76 14.82
CA ASN A 218 -2.81 -6.19 14.29
C ASN A 218 -2.73 -6.79 12.86
N VAL A 219 -1.67 -6.45 12.13
CA VAL A 219 -1.41 -6.98 10.77
C VAL A 219 -0.40 -8.12 10.81
N TRP A 220 0.68 -7.95 11.58
CA TRP A 220 1.85 -8.81 11.49
C TRP A 220 1.85 -9.98 12.47
N ALA A 221 1.06 -9.92 13.55
CA ALA A 221 0.85 -11.07 14.41
C ALA A 221 -0.19 -12.02 13.81
N ALA A 222 0.04 -13.33 13.88
CA ALA A 222 -0.85 -14.35 13.34
C ALA A 222 -2.29 -14.24 13.87
N THR A 223 -2.46 -13.85 15.14
CA THR A 223 -3.77 -13.63 15.76
C THR A 223 -4.38 -12.26 15.48
N GLY A 224 -3.74 -11.45 14.66
CA GLY A 224 -4.19 -10.09 14.35
C GLY A 224 -5.45 -10.07 13.49
N THR A 225 -6.39 -9.17 13.78
CA THR A 225 -7.66 -9.07 13.04
C THR A 225 -7.51 -8.52 11.62
N SER A 226 -6.33 -7.99 11.29
CA SER A 226 -5.95 -7.52 9.95
C SER A 226 -4.80 -8.33 9.34
N HIS A 227 -4.61 -9.56 9.77
CA HIS A 227 -3.67 -10.55 9.21
C HIS A 227 -4.20 -11.06 7.85
N LEU A 228 -4.25 -10.15 6.86
CA LEU A 228 -5.12 -10.26 5.69
C LEU A 228 -4.85 -11.44 4.78
N TRP A 229 -3.62 -11.98 4.74
CA TRP A 229 -3.31 -13.12 3.89
C TRP A 229 -3.83 -14.45 4.46
N HIS A 230 -4.00 -14.52 5.80
CA HIS A 230 -4.50 -15.70 6.50
C HIS A 230 -5.29 -15.29 7.76
N LEU A 231 -6.50 -14.82 7.58
CA LEU A 231 -7.37 -14.34 8.66
C LEU A 231 -7.85 -15.48 9.56
N GLY A 232 -7.94 -15.17 10.85
CA GLY A 232 -8.49 -16.10 11.86
C GLY A 232 -7.50 -17.14 12.34
N GLU A 233 -6.23 -17.01 12.07
CA GLU A 233 -5.21 -17.86 12.69
C GLU A 233 -5.23 -17.72 14.22
N THR A 234 -5.15 -18.85 14.89
CA THR A 234 -5.01 -18.91 16.35
C THR A 234 -3.56 -19.10 16.77
N GLN A 235 -2.71 -19.51 15.85
CA GLN A 235 -1.27 -19.69 16.00
C GLN A 235 -0.62 -19.62 14.61
N PRO A 236 0.67 -19.23 14.50
CA PRO A 236 1.37 -19.13 13.24
C PRO A 236 1.38 -20.43 12.44
N ALA A 237 0.94 -20.39 11.18
CA ALA A 237 0.90 -21.56 10.28
C ALA A 237 2.30 -21.96 9.79
N THR A 238 3.23 -21.01 9.71
CA THR A 238 4.58 -21.21 9.17
C THR A 238 5.67 -20.86 10.20
N ASN A 239 6.91 -21.30 9.92
CA ASN A 239 8.04 -20.96 10.78
C ASN A 239 8.40 -19.48 10.74
N TRP A 240 8.27 -18.84 9.56
CA TRP A 240 8.56 -17.42 9.43
C TRP A 240 7.51 -16.53 10.13
N GLU A 241 6.24 -16.93 10.13
CA GLU A 241 5.20 -16.25 10.92
C GLU A 241 5.45 -16.38 12.41
N ARG A 242 5.89 -17.56 12.86
CA ARG A 242 6.26 -17.76 14.29
C ARG A 242 7.44 -16.88 14.70
N GLU A 243 8.47 -16.76 13.85
CA GLU A 243 9.59 -15.85 14.10
C GLU A 243 9.12 -14.40 14.11
N LEU A 244 8.27 -14.01 13.16
CA LEU A 244 7.69 -12.67 13.08
C LEU A 244 6.88 -12.33 14.34
N ASP A 245 6.00 -13.22 14.80
CA ASP A 245 5.24 -13.05 16.05
C ASP A 245 6.15 -12.80 17.25
N GLN A 246 7.19 -13.62 17.41
CA GLN A 246 8.16 -13.47 18.49
C GLN A 246 8.88 -12.11 18.44
N LEU A 247 9.32 -11.68 17.26
CA LEU A 247 9.99 -10.40 17.08
C LEU A 247 9.05 -9.22 17.38
N MET A 248 7.81 -9.31 16.90
CA MET A 248 6.81 -8.27 17.14
C MET A 248 6.45 -8.15 18.63
N GLN A 249 6.32 -9.27 19.35
CA GLN A 249 6.11 -9.28 20.79
C GLN A 249 7.33 -8.75 21.56
N GLN A 250 8.55 -9.17 21.19
CA GLN A 250 9.78 -8.71 21.85
C GLN A 250 10.00 -7.22 21.66
N GLN A 251 9.79 -6.69 20.43
CA GLN A 251 9.96 -5.25 20.19
C GLN A 251 8.96 -4.43 21.00
N MET A 252 7.73 -4.91 21.24
CA MET A 252 6.69 -4.20 21.97
C MET A 252 7.09 -3.95 23.44
N VAL A 253 7.83 -4.87 24.05
CA VAL A 253 8.25 -4.78 25.47
C VAL A 253 9.68 -4.27 25.65
N THR A 254 10.39 -3.96 24.55
CA THR A 254 11.77 -3.48 24.58
C THR A 254 11.81 -1.97 24.66
N LEU A 255 12.30 -1.41 25.77
CA LEU A 255 12.39 0.05 25.99
C LEU A 255 13.57 0.70 25.27
N ASP A 256 14.69 -0.02 25.12
CA ASP A 256 15.88 0.48 24.43
C ASP A 256 15.60 0.61 22.92
N TYR A 257 15.67 1.83 22.39
CA TYR A 257 15.35 2.11 20.99
C TYR A 257 16.25 1.32 20.01
N ALA A 258 17.53 1.24 20.26
CA ALA A 258 18.46 0.57 19.33
C ALA A 258 18.18 -0.93 19.24
N LYS A 259 17.95 -1.58 20.38
CA LYS A 259 17.55 -2.98 20.43
C LYS A 259 16.18 -3.19 19.80
N ARG A 260 15.21 -2.34 20.11
CA ARG A 260 13.87 -2.38 19.54
C ARG A 260 13.91 -2.22 18.01
N LYS A 261 14.74 -1.30 17.52
CA LYS A 261 14.96 -1.08 16.07
C LYS A 261 15.53 -2.32 15.40
N GLN A 262 16.53 -2.99 16.02
CA GLN A 262 17.11 -4.23 15.49
C GLN A 262 16.06 -5.36 15.37
N LEU A 263 15.22 -5.54 16.39
CA LEU A 263 14.13 -6.53 16.36
C LEU A 263 13.15 -6.22 15.23
N TYR A 264 12.77 -4.96 15.09
CA TYR A 264 11.82 -4.56 14.05
C TYR A 264 12.44 -4.57 12.65
N ASP A 265 13.74 -4.29 12.50
CA ASP A 265 14.45 -4.45 11.22
C ASP A 265 14.47 -5.92 10.77
N ARG A 266 14.67 -6.86 11.70
CA ARG A 266 14.58 -8.30 11.38
C ARG A 266 13.15 -8.68 10.98
N ALA A 267 12.14 -8.17 11.68
CA ALA A 267 10.74 -8.38 11.32
C ALA A 267 10.43 -7.87 9.90
N GLN A 268 10.88 -6.66 9.55
CA GLN A 268 10.74 -6.12 8.20
C GLN A 268 11.46 -6.98 7.15
N GLY A 269 12.64 -7.51 7.48
CA GLY A 269 13.37 -8.45 6.60
C GLY A 269 12.56 -9.70 6.32
N ILE A 270 11.99 -10.35 7.34
CA ILE A 270 11.14 -11.53 7.19
C ILE A 270 9.94 -11.24 6.31
N ILE A 271 9.27 -10.09 6.50
CA ILE A 271 8.13 -9.67 5.68
C ILE A 271 8.54 -9.52 4.22
N ALA A 272 9.67 -8.86 3.95
CA ALA A 272 10.18 -8.64 2.60
C ALA A 272 10.64 -9.95 1.92
N GLU A 273 11.22 -10.90 2.67
CA GLU A 273 11.68 -12.20 2.16
C GLU A 273 10.52 -13.13 1.81
N ASN A 274 9.43 -13.13 2.61
CA ASN A 274 8.32 -14.08 2.48
C ASN A 274 7.13 -13.53 1.69
N LEU A 275 7.08 -12.23 1.45
CA LEU A 275 6.09 -11.57 0.60
C LEU A 275 4.62 -11.95 0.92
N PRO A 276 4.16 -11.86 2.18
CA PRO A 276 2.73 -11.98 2.46
C PRO A 276 1.92 -10.92 1.70
N PHE A 277 2.53 -9.76 1.51
CA PHE A 277 2.09 -8.70 0.60
C PHE A 277 3.18 -8.39 -0.42
N ILE A 278 2.79 -8.13 -1.66
CA ILE A 278 3.67 -7.53 -2.65
C ILE A 278 3.43 -6.02 -2.59
N PHE A 279 4.35 -5.31 -1.94
CA PHE A 279 4.25 -3.86 -1.75
C PHE A 279 4.42 -3.13 -3.08
N LEU A 280 3.61 -2.10 -3.31
CA LEU A 280 3.56 -1.35 -4.55
C LEU A 280 4.11 0.07 -4.40
N GLY A 281 3.50 0.84 -3.52
CA GLY A 281 3.90 2.22 -3.31
C GLY A 281 3.04 2.96 -2.30
N THR A 282 3.47 4.16 -1.98
CA THR A 282 2.80 5.10 -1.07
C THR A 282 2.70 6.49 -1.71
N PRO A 283 1.57 7.21 -1.57
CA PRO A 283 1.48 8.60 -2.02
C PRO A 283 2.20 9.55 -1.05
N ASN A 284 2.51 10.75 -1.51
CA ASN A 284 2.86 11.84 -0.61
C ASN A 284 1.61 12.36 0.12
N ILE A 285 1.81 12.89 1.32
CA ILE A 285 0.80 13.71 2.00
C ILE A 285 0.86 15.11 1.40
N LEU A 286 -0.20 15.46 0.67
CA LEU A 286 -0.38 16.74 0.00
C LEU A 286 -1.51 17.49 0.68
N ALA A 287 -1.24 18.68 1.17
CA ALA A 287 -2.19 19.49 1.92
C ALA A 287 -2.30 20.91 1.35
N GLY A 288 -3.41 21.57 1.63
CA GLY A 288 -3.63 22.95 1.24
C GLY A 288 -4.45 23.72 2.24
N ALA A 289 -4.19 25.02 2.35
CA ALA A 289 -5.00 25.95 3.11
C ALA A 289 -5.23 27.24 2.31
N SER A 290 -6.39 27.88 2.51
CA SER A 290 -6.67 29.18 1.95
C SER A 290 -5.74 30.27 2.52
N ALA A 291 -5.56 31.38 1.83
CA ALA A 291 -4.71 32.50 2.27
C ALA A 291 -5.12 33.06 3.63
N ARG A 292 -6.41 32.90 3.99
CA ARG A 292 -6.92 33.43 5.26
C ARG A 292 -6.62 32.53 6.48
N VAL A 293 -6.13 31.30 6.29
CA VAL A 293 -5.70 30.46 7.41
C VAL A 293 -4.30 30.87 7.85
N GLY A 294 -4.16 31.22 9.12
CA GLY A 294 -2.86 31.46 9.75
C GLY A 294 -2.37 30.27 10.52
N ASN A 295 -1.06 30.16 10.67
CA ASN A 295 -0.36 29.09 11.39
C ASN A 295 -0.58 27.68 10.82
N PHE A 296 -0.69 27.58 9.48
CA PHE A 296 -0.86 26.30 8.79
C PHE A 296 0.47 25.55 8.70
N HIS A 297 0.63 24.53 9.54
CA HIS A 297 1.80 23.66 9.63
C HIS A 297 1.41 22.17 9.53
N PRO A 298 1.11 21.65 8.32
CA PRO A 298 0.71 20.26 8.19
C PRO A 298 1.83 19.29 8.55
N ALA A 299 1.46 18.10 9.04
CA ALA A 299 2.36 17.03 9.44
C ALA A 299 2.12 15.77 8.60
N ILE A 300 3.08 14.82 8.65
CA ILE A 300 2.96 13.52 7.97
C ILE A 300 2.04 12.55 8.72
N LEU A 301 1.84 12.77 10.03
CA LEU A 301 0.97 11.94 10.86
C LEU A 301 -0.47 12.47 10.83
N ASP A 302 -1.43 11.56 10.87
CA ASP A 302 -2.85 11.90 11.06
C ASP A 302 -3.03 12.63 12.41
N PRO A 303 -3.83 13.69 12.47
CA PRO A 303 -4.73 14.25 11.47
C PRO A 303 -4.11 15.30 10.52
N TYR A 304 -2.92 15.14 10.07
CA TYR A 304 -2.15 15.88 9.05
C TYR A 304 -2.18 17.40 9.20
N THR A 305 -3.35 18.04 9.04
CA THR A 305 -3.53 19.50 9.01
C THR A 305 -4.16 20.05 10.28
N LEU A 306 -4.60 19.19 11.18
CA LEU A 306 -5.34 19.57 12.41
C LEU A 306 -4.61 19.18 13.70
N TRP A 307 -3.36 18.71 13.63
CA TRP A 307 -2.61 18.35 14.81
C TRP A 307 -2.31 19.55 15.73
N ASN A 308 -2.27 20.78 15.16
CA ASN A 308 -2.13 22.04 15.86
C ASN A 308 -3.40 22.91 15.73
N ALA A 309 -4.57 22.28 15.79
CA ALA A 309 -5.86 22.97 15.57
C ALA A 309 -6.13 24.12 16.56
N ASP A 310 -5.58 24.04 17.78
CA ASP A 310 -5.64 25.07 18.82
C ASP A 310 -4.80 26.31 18.50
N GLU A 311 -3.85 26.21 17.57
CA GLU A 311 -3.02 27.32 17.10
C GLU A 311 -3.49 27.91 15.76
N LEU A 312 -4.39 27.24 15.05
CA LEU A 312 -4.91 27.73 13.78
C LEU A 312 -5.82 28.95 14.01
N TYR A 313 -5.74 29.92 13.14
CA TYR A 313 -6.63 31.07 13.16
C TYR A 313 -7.05 31.52 11.77
N VAL A 314 -8.20 32.18 11.68
CA VAL A 314 -8.68 32.79 10.44
C VAL A 314 -8.33 34.28 10.45
N ARG A 315 -7.59 34.72 9.45
CA ARG A 315 -7.33 36.15 9.23
C ARG A 315 -8.62 36.84 8.84
N GLY A 316 -8.95 37.94 9.52
CA GLY A 316 -10.06 38.78 9.11
C GLY A 316 -9.86 39.38 7.70
N PRO A 317 -10.92 39.90 7.05
CA PRO A 317 -10.77 40.65 5.81
C PRO A 317 -9.73 41.75 6.02
N ALA A 318 -8.81 41.91 5.05
CA ALA A 318 -7.84 42.98 5.10
C ALA A 318 -8.60 44.31 5.26
N THR A 319 -8.52 44.93 6.42
CA THR A 319 -9.00 46.28 6.61
C THR A 319 -8.14 47.13 5.67
N GLU A 320 -8.74 47.68 4.59
CA GLU A 320 -8.13 48.73 3.81
C GLU A 320 -7.63 49.78 4.80
N ARG A 321 -6.33 49.93 4.94
CA ARG A 321 -5.78 51.06 5.68
C ARG A 321 -6.28 52.28 4.96
N ALA A 322 -7.29 52.91 5.53
CA ALA A 322 -7.76 54.23 5.10
C ALA A 322 -6.52 55.13 4.98
N GLY A 323 -6.16 55.46 3.76
CA GLY A 323 -5.07 56.38 3.49
C GLY A 323 -5.38 57.70 4.20
N THR A 324 -4.62 58.02 5.22
CA THR A 324 -4.55 59.36 5.80
C THR A 324 -4.05 60.28 4.68
N ARG A 325 -4.94 61.16 4.25
CA ARG A 325 -4.62 62.34 3.39
C ARG A 325 -3.77 63.34 4.20
#